data_65bff0eee22415fbe1f65f1804a16815
#
_entry.id   65bff0eee22415fbe1f65f1804a16815
#
_cell.length_a   1.000
_cell.length_b   1.000
_cell.length_c   1.000
_cell.angle_alpha   90.00
_cell.angle_beta   90.00
_cell.angle_gamma   90.00
#
_symmetry.space_group_name_H-M   'P 1'
#
loop_
_entity.id
_entity.type
_entity.pdbx_description
1 polymer ?
#
loop_
_entity_poly.entity_id
_entity_poly.type
_entity_poly.pdbx_seq_one_letter_code
_entity_poly.pdbx_strand_id
1 'polypeptide(L)'
;MPAFRTLRTSKKGAEFLDYLAETGNVSRAAKASNLPRRTLYSYRATDPDFAAAWDEALEIGLDALEDEAMRRAREGVEEPVFQGGLCCGHVRRYSELLLIFLLKSRRPHRYGGAIFRDAQALPLPLIIDSGPTGPASPIKQPPGS
;
A
#
# COMPACT_ATOMS: atom_id res chain seq x y z
N MET A 1 -31.21 34.48 -4.93
CA MET A 1 -29.90 33.84 -5.05
C MET A 1 -30.08 32.38 -4.73
N PRO A 2 -29.91 31.46 -5.65
CA PRO A 2 -29.85 30.06 -5.29
C PRO A 2 -28.65 29.88 -4.36
N ALA A 3 -28.91 29.42 -3.16
CA ALA A 3 -27.83 28.99 -2.28
C ALA A 3 -27.02 27.93 -3.04
N PHE A 4 -25.80 28.25 -3.39
CA PHE A 4 -24.86 27.27 -3.92
C PHE A 4 -24.77 26.16 -2.89
N ARG A 5 -25.42 25.06 -3.20
CA ARG A 5 -25.38 23.87 -2.35
C ARG A 5 -23.94 23.39 -2.39
N THR A 6 -23.16 23.76 -1.39
CA THR A 6 -21.78 23.37 -1.22
C THR A 6 -21.72 21.86 -1.37
N LEU A 7 -20.77 21.32 -2.10
CA LEU A 7 -20.64 19.86 -2.25
C LEU A 7 -20.51 19.18 -0.87
N ARG A 8 -19.92 19.88 0.11
CA ARG A 8 -19.84 19.47 1.50
C ARG A 8 -21.20 19.11 2.11
N THR A 9 -22.25 19.87 1.81
CA THR A 9 -23.61 19.64 2.33
C THR A 9 -24.44 18.69 1.47
N SER A 10 -23.94 18.30 0.30
CA SER A 10 -24.58 17.28 -0.52
C SER A 10 -24.32 15.89 0.03
N LYS A 11 -25.31 14.99 -0.09
CA LYS A 11 -25.17 13.60 0.34
C LYS A 11 -23.91 12.93 -0.25
N LYS A 12 -23.68 13.10 -1.55
CA LYS A 12 -22.52 12.51 -2.24
C LYS A 12 -21.18 13.11 -1.81
N GLY A 13 -21.17 14.40 -1.50
CA GLY A 13 -19.97 15.06 -0.98
C GLY A 13 -19.61 14.58 0.42
N ALA A 14 -20.61 14.41 1.29
CA ALA A 14 -20.41 13.83 2.61
C ALA A 14 -19.91 12.37 2.50
N GLU A 15 -20.56 11.55 1.68
CA GLU A 15 -20.11 10.17 1.42
C GLU A 15 -18.66 10.13 0.90
N PHE A 16 -18.27 11.06 0.03
CA PHE A 16 -16.89 11.15 -0.44
C PHE A 16 -15.91 11.44 0.69
N LEU A 17 -16.22 12.40 1.57
CA LEU A 17 -15.38 12.75 2.71
C LEU A 17 -15.26 11.59 3.70
N ASP A 18 -16.36 10.88 3.97
CA ASP A 18 -16.37 9.70 4.84
C ASP A 18 -15.45 8.59 4.28
N TYR A 19 -15.57 8.26 2.98
CA TYR A 19 -14.69 7.29 2.34
C TYR A 19 -13.23 7.77 2.26
N LEU A 20 -13.00 9.06 2.15
CA LEU A 20 -11.66 9.61 2.16
C LEU A 20 -11.01 9.48 3.53
N ALA A 21 -11.75 9.75 4.60
CA ALA A 21 -11.32 9.56 5.98
C ALA A 21 -11.07 8.08 6.32
N GLU A 22 -11.86 7.18 5.73
CA GLU A 22 -11.69 5.73 5.93
C GLU A 22 -10.47 5.17 5.19
N THR A 23 -10.21 5.64 3.97
CA THR A 23 -9.25 4.99 3.07
C THR A 23 -7.96 5.77 2.83
N GLY A 24 -7.93 7.07 3.14
CA GLY A 24 -6.81 7.96 2.77
C GLY A 24 -6.57 8.04 1.25
N ASN A 25 -7.51 7.58 0.42
CA ASN A 25 -7.33 7.43 -1.02
C ASN A 25 -8.43 8.10 -1.84
N VAL A 26 -8.07 9.22 -2.46
CA VAL A 26 -8.99 10.04 -3.26
C VAL A 26 -9.66 9.25 -4.40
N SER A 27 -8.93 8.36 -5.06
CA SER A 27 -9.47 7.60 -6.20
C SER A 27 -10.51 6.57 -5.75
N ARG A 28 -10.29 5.92 -4.61
CA ARG A 28 -11.24 4.97 -4.02
C ARG A 28 -12.48 5.70 -3.51
N ALA A 29 -12.30 6.80 -2.78
CA ALA A 29 -13.39 7.62 -2.27
C ALA A 29 -14.27 8.20 -3.41
N ALA A 30 -13.65 8.71 -4.48
CA ALA A 30 -14.36 9.20 -5.65
C ALA A 30 -15.21 8.10 -6.33
N LYS A 31 -14.65 6.90 -6.45
CA LYS A 31 -15.36 5.75 -7.03
C LYS A 31 -16.53 5.32 -6.14
N ALA A 32 -16.32 5.25 -4.82
CA ALA A 32 -17.34 4.81 -3.86
C ALA A 32 -18.52 5.81 -3.78
N SER A 33 -18.25 7.12 -3.80
CA SER A 33 -19.27 8.17 -3.80
C SER A 33 -19.92 8.43 -5.18
N ASN A 34 -19.42 7.73 -6.21
CA ASN A 34 -19.85 7.91 -7.60
C ASN A 34 -19.74 9.38 -8.08
N LEU A 35 -18.63 10.01 -7.75
CA LEU A 35 -18.30 11.37 -8.17
C LEU A 35 -17.05 11.36 -9.07
N PRO A 36 -17.07 12.06 -10.21
CA PRO A 36 -15.90 12.20 -11.06
C PRO A 36 -14.78 12.97 -10.33
N ARG A 37 -13.55 12.47 -10.40
CA ARG A 37 -12.38 13.12 -9.77
C ARG A 37 -12.24 14.58 -10.20
N ARG A 38 -12.45 14.87 -11.50
CA ARG A 38 -12.38 16.23 -12.03
C ARG A 38 -13.33 17.17 -11.30
N THR A 39 -14.55 16.73 -11.06
CA THR A 39 -15.58 17.50 -10.33
C THR A 39 -15.14 17.76 -8.89
N LEU A 40 -14.60 16.78 -8.23
CA LEU A 40 -14.09 16.89 -6.85
C LEU A 40 -12.95 17.91 -6.74
N TYR A 41 -11.96 17.86 -7.64
CA TYR A 41 -10.87 18.83 -7.66
C TYR A 41 -11.33 20.24 -8.04
N SER A 42 -12.34 20.38 -8.92
CA SER A 42 -12.94 21.68 -9.23
C SER A 42 -13.61 22.29 -8.00
N TYR A 43 -14.38 21.50 -7.24
CA TYR A 43 -14.99 21.98 -5.99
C TYR A 43 -13.94 22.31 -4.92
N ARG A 44 -12.90 21.50 -4.77
CA ARG A 44 -11.79 21.81 -3.86
C ARG A 44 -11.11 23.14 -4.19
N ALA A 45 -11.01 23.48 -5.47
CA ALA A 45 -10.39 24.73 -5.91
C ALA A 45 -11.29 25.97 -5.69
N THR A 46 -12.62 25.79 -5.66
CA THR A 46 -13.58 26.89 -5.62
C THR A 46 -14.29 27.04 -4.27
N ASP A 47 -14.31 26.00 -3.46
CA ASP A 47 -14.99 25.95 -2.15
C ASP A 47 -13.98 25.71 -1.03
N PRO A 48 -13.61 26.76 -0.28
CA PRO A 48 -12.62 26.65 0.81
C PRO A 48 -13.11 25.76 1.96
N ASP A 49 -14.42 25.70 2.23
CA ASP A 49 -14.96 24.84 3.28
C ASP A 49 -14.87 23.36 2.90
N PHE A 50 -15.10 23.06 1.62
CA PHE A 50 -14.91 21.72 1.10
C PHE A 50 -13.43 21.34 1.06
N ALA A 51 -12.54 22.27 0.71
CA ALA A 51 -11.10 22.04 0.74
C ALA A 51 -10.60 21.71 2.15
N ALA A 52 -11.03 22.46 3.17
CA ALA A 52 -10.69 22.21 4.55
C ALA A 52 -11.19 20.83 5.03
N ALA A 53 -12.43 20.49 4.75
CA ALA A 53 -13.00 19.19 5.10
C ALA A 53 -12.30 18.03 4.36
N TRP A 54 -11.86 18.26 3.13
CA TRP A 54 -11.06 17.29 2.37
C TRP A 54 -9.70 17.05 3.02
N ASP A 55 -8.99 18.11 3.38
CA ASP A 55 -7.67 17.99 4.00
C ASP A 55 -7.78 17.29 5.36
N GLU A 56 -8.77 17.62 6.17
CA GLU A 56 -9.05 16.93 7.43
C GLU A 56 -9.35 15.43 7.24
N ALA A 57 -10.23 15.10 6.29
CA ALA A 57 -10.57 13.71 5.99
C ALA A 57 -9.36 12.91 5.48
N LEU A 58 -8.50 13.54 4.68
CA LEU A 58 -7.28 12.91 4.18
C LEU A 58 -6.28 12.63 5.32
N GLU A 59 -6.09 13.59 6.24
CA GLU A 59 -5.22 13.40 7.41
C GLU A 59 -5.70 12.24 8.29
N ILE A 60 -7.01 12.18 8.59
CA ILE A 60 -7.58 11.05 9.35
C ILE A 60 -7.29 9.70 8.67
N GLY A 61 -7.46 9.63 7.35
CA GLY A 61 -7.20 8.40 6.59
C GLY A 61 -5.72 8.02 6.56
N LEU A 62 -4.83 9.00 6.54
CA LEU A 62 -3.38 8.78 6.57
C LEU A 62 -2.92 8.34 7.96
N ASP A 63 -3.45 8.93 9.03
CA ASP A 63 -3.17 8.52 10.41
C ASP A 63 -3.55 7.06 10.64
N ALA A 64 -4.74 6.65 10.18
CA ALA A 64 -5.17 5.25 10.28
C ALA A 64 -4.25 4.29 9.50
N LEU A 65 -3.74 4.72 8.34
CA LEU A 65 -2.79 3.94 7.55
C LEU A 65 -1.43 3.84 8.24
N GLU A 66 -0.97 4.92 8.88
CA GLU A 66 0.27 4.93 9.67
C GLU A 66 0.16 3.99 10.88
N ASP A 67 -0.96 4.01 11.58
CA ASP A 67 -1.22 3.12 12.71
C ASP A 67 -1.19 1.65 12.29
N GLU A 68 -1.79 1.30 11.16
CA GLU A 68 -1.74 -0.04 10.61
C GLU A 68 -0.31 -0.44 10.19
N ALA A 69 0.44 0.48 9.60
CA ALA A 69 1.85 0.25 9.26
C ALA A 69 2.69 -0.01 10.52
N MET A 70 2.49 0.77 11.58
CA MET A 70 3.15 0.58 12.85
C MET A 70 2.78 -0.75 13.51
N ARG A 71 1.51 -1.11 13.46
CA ARG A 71 1.04 -2.40 13.96
C ARG A 71 1.71 -3.56 13.22
N ARG A 72 1.72 -3.53 11.88
CA ARG A 72 2.37 -4.57 11.08
C ARG A 72 3.88 -4.67 11.33
N ALA A 73 4.54 -3.53 11.48
CA ALA A 73 5.97 -3.52 11.76
C ALA A 73 6.31 -4.09 13.14
N ARG A 74 5.45 -3.86 14.14
CA ARG A 74 5.65 -4.27 15.53
C ARG A 74 5.16 -5.69 15.81
N GLU A 75 3.97 -6.02 15.35
CA GLU A 75 3.28 -7.27 15.67
C GLU A 75 3.44 -8.33 14.57
N GLY A 76 3.80 -7.91 13.36
CA GLY A 76 3.84 -8.78 12.20
C GLY A 76 2.45 -9.12 11.66
N VAL A 77 2.42 -9.99 10.67
CA VAL A 77 1.21 -10.51 10.03
C VAL A 77 1.23 -12.03 10.12
N GLU A 78 0.15 -12.62 10.55
CA GLU A 78 0.00 -14.08 10.55
C GLU A 78 -0.41 -14.57 9.17
N GLU A 79 0.40 -15.47 8.61
CA GLU A 79 0.14 -16.12 7.34
C GLU A 79 -0.10 -17.61 7.57
N PRO A 80 -1.19 -18.16 7.00
CA PRO A 80 -1.44 -19.60 7.09
C PRO A 80 -0.43 -20.36 6.23
N VAL A 81 0.12 -21.43 6.79
CA VAL A 81 1.00 -22.36 6.09
C VAL A 81 0.20 -23.58 5.65
N PHE A 82 0.23 -23.87 4.36
CA PHE A 82 -0.44 -25.02 3.76
C PHE A 82 0.57 -26.08 3.37
N GLN A 83 0.26 -27.33 3.68
CA GLN A 83 0.99 -28.49 3.22
C GLN A 83 -0.01 -29.53 2.70
N GLY A 84 0.17 -29.97 1.46
CA GLY A 84 -0.77 -30.91 0.83
C GLY A 84 -2.21 -30.39 0.72
N GLY A 85 -2.41 -29.07 0.64
CA GLY A 85 -3.74 -28.46 0.58
C GLY A 85 -4.45 -28.27 1.93
N LEU A 86 -3.83 -28.69 3.03
CA LEU A 86 -4.33 -28.52 4.39
C LEU A 86 -3.54 -27.43 5.12
N CYS A 87 -4.24 -26.60 5.91
CA CYS A 87 -3.59 -25.63 6.76
C CYS A 87 -2.92 -26.34 7.94
N CYS A 88 -1.58 -26.27 7.99
CA CYS A 88 -0.76 -26.94 9.02
C CYS A 88 -0.42 -26.04 10.20
N GLY A 89 -0.67 -24.74 10.10
CA GLY A 89 -0.35 -23.79 11.13
C GLY A 89 -0.29 -22.35 10.60
N HIS A 90 0.18 -21.44 11.45
CA HIS A 90 0.37 -20.03 11.10
C HIS A 90 1.80 -19.63 11.41
N VAL A 91 2.40 -18.85 10.53
CA VAL A 91 3.71 -18.25 10.72
C VAL A 91 3.56 -16.74 10.79
N ARG A 92 4.18 -16.13 11.79
CA ARG A 92 4.20 -14.68 11.93
C ARG A 92 5.35 -14.10 11.11
N ARG A 93 5.00 -13.27 10.13
CA ARG A 93 5.97 -12.57 9.29
C ARG A 93 6.07 -11.11 9.70
N TYR A 94 7.28 -10.62 9.78
CA TYR A 94 7.60 -9.22 10.02
C TYR A 94 8.13 -8.58 8.75
N SER A 95 7.84 -7.30 8.55
CA SER A 95 8.42 -6.53 7.45
C SER A 95 9.54 -5.63 7.97
N GLU A 96 10.76 -6.08 7.83
CA GLU A 96 11.96 -5.32 8.22
C GLU A 96 12.07 -4.01 7.42
N LEU A 97 11.69 -4.06 6.13
CA LEU A 97 11.66 -2.88 5.28
C LEU A 97 10.69 -1.81 5.80
N LEU A 98 9.49 -2.22 6.22
CA LEU A 98 8.51 -1.31 6.78
C LEU A 98 9.00 -0.70 8.09
N LEU A 99 9.63 -1.51 8.96
CA LEU A 99 10.22 -1.05 10.21
C LEU A 99 11.32 -0.01 9.97
N ILE A 100 12.24 -0.29 9.05
CA ILE A 100 13.30 0.62 8.66
C ILE A 100 12.73 1.93 8.11
N PHE A 101 11.72 1.84 7.23
CA PHE A 101 11.05 3.00 6.66
C PHE A 101 10.43 3.90 7.75
N LEU A 102 9.68 3.32 8.68
CA LEU A 102 9.06 4.02 9.79
C LEU A 102 10.10 4.69 10.71
N LEU A 103 11.17 3.99 11.06
CA LEU A 103 12.23 4.54 11.89
C LEU A 103 12.91 5.74 11.22
N LYS A 104 13.16 5.66 9.92
CA LYS A 104 13.77 6.75 9.16
C LYS A 104 12.86 7.95 8.99
N SER A 105 11.58 7.74 8.69
CA SER A 105 10.62 8.82 8.54
C SER A 105 10.38 9.56 9.85
N ARG A 106 10.33 8.83 10.97
CA ARG A 106 10.07 9.42 12.29
C ARG A 106 11.29 10.05 12.95
N ARG A 107 12.48 9.52 12.70
CA ARG A 107 13.74 10.01 13.26
C ARG A 107 14.86 10.08 12.21
N PRO A 108 14.72 10.95 11.20
CA PRO A 108 15.68 11.03 10.10
C PRO A 108 17.10 11.38 10.55
N HIS A 109 17.24 12.20 11.61
CA HIS A 109 18.56 12.54 12.16
C HIS A 109 19.32 11.35 12.74
N ARG A 110 18.60 10.34 13.24
CA ARG A 110 19.21 9.19 13.89
C ARG A 110 19.42 8.03 12.91
N TYR A 111 18.50 7.85 11.96
CA TYR A 111 18.48 6.68 11.07
C TYR A 111 18.59 7.03 9.58
N GLY A 112 18.64 8.33 9.21
CA GLY A 112 18.60 8.80 7.82
C GLY A 112 19.93 8.73 7.05
N GLY A 113 21.05 8.43 7.72
CA GLY A 113 22.36 8.81 7.19
C GLY A 113 23.05 7.86 6.20
N ALA A 114 23.02 6.58 6.32
CA ALA A 114 23.91 5.71 5.53
C ALA A 114 23.25 4.49 4.87
N ILE A 115 22.28 3.89 5.51
CA ILE A 115 21.79 2.56 5.12
C ILE A 115 21.05 2.55 3.77
N PHE A 116 20.56 3.71 3.28
CA PHE A 116 19.84 3.74 1.99
C PHE A 116 20.74 4.03 0.77
N ARG A 117 21.96 4.49 0.95
CA ARG A 117 22.92 4.47 -0.17
C ARG A 117 23.29 3.02 -0.53
N ASP A 118 23.35 2.16 0.49
CA ASP A 118 23.65 0.75 0.28
C ASP A 118 22.43 -0.08 -0.09
N ALA A 119 21.21 0.33 0.28
CA ALA A 119 20.00 -0.37 -0.13
C ALA A 119 19.66 -0.20 -1.63
N GLN A 120 20.13 0.87 -2.26
CA GLN A 120 20.12 0.98 -3.73
C GLN A 120 21.21 0.12 -4.39
N ALA A 121 22.20 -0.33 -3.62
CA ALA A 121 23.24 -1.24 -4.06
C ALA A 121 22.96 -2.71 -3.71
N LEU A 122 21.84 -3.00 -3.02
CA LEU A 122 21.40 -4.39 -2.92
C LEU A 122 21.00 -4.85 -4.31
N PRO A 123 21.67 -5.88 -4.86
CA PRO A 123 21.21 -6.48 -6.10
C PRO A 123 19.74 -6.88 -5.88
N LEU A 124 18.89 -6.49 -6.82
CA LEU A 124 17.53 -7.00 -6.88
C LEU A 124 17.58 -8.49 -6.58
N PRO A 125 16.68 -9.04 -5.75
CA PRO A 125 16.66 -10.47 -5.53
C PRO A 125 16.67 -11.12 -6.90
N LEU A 126 17.69 -11.93 -7.15
CA LEU A 126 17.74 -12.77 -8.33
C LEU A 126 16.42 -13.50 -8.36
N ILE A 127 15.53 -13.09 -9.26
CA ILE A 127 14.45 -13.93 -9.69
C ILE A 127 15.19 -15.15 -10.22
N ILE A 128 15.23 -16.21 -9.41
CA ILE A 128 15.63 -17.52 -9.91
C ILE A 128 14.52 -17.86 -10.87
N ASP A 129 14.73 -17.50 -12.14
CA ASP A 129 13.95 -18.01 -13.24
C ASP A 129 14.19 -19.52 -13.22
N SER A 130 13.27 -20.25 -12.61
CA SER A 130 13.15 -21.68 -12.76
C SER A 130 12.62 -21.92 -14.16
N GLY A 131 13.42 -21.50 -15.16
CA GLY A 131 13.17 -21.85 -16.55
C GLY A 131 13.00 -23.35 -16.67
N PRO A 132 12.13 -23.81 -17.56
CA PRO A 132 11.87 -25.22 -17.72
C PRO A 132 13.19 -25.94 -18.02
N THR A 133 13.50 -26.92 -17.19
CA THR A 133 14.59 -27.87 -17.39
C THR A 133 14.44 -28.44 -18.79
N GLY A 134 15.34 -28.03 -19.69
CA GLY A 134 15.38 -28.56 -21.02
C GLY A 134 15.51 -30.08 -21.00
N PRO A 135 15.03 -30.78 -22.05
CA PRO A 135 15.04 -32.23 -22.08
C PRO A 135 16.45 -32.77 -21.92
N ALA A 136 16.60 -33.75 -21.02
CA ALA A 136 17.82 -34.45 -20.79
C ALA A 136 18.36 -35.01 -22.10
N SER A 137 19.61 -34.67 -22.43
CA SER A 137 20.33 -35.22 -23.57
C SER A 137 20.41 -36.76 -23.44
N PRO A 138 20.19 -37.53 -24.49
CA PRO A 138 20.26 -38.97 -24.41
C PRO A 138 21.68 -39.43 -24.09
N ILE A 139 21.78 -40.31 -23.09
CA ILE A 139 22.99 -40.98 -22.69
C ILE A 139 23.51 -41.79 -23.88
N LYS A 140 24.69 -41.41 -24.39
CA LYS A 140 25.37 -42.17 -25.43
C LYS A 140 25.86 -43.48 -24.83
N GLN A 141 25.27 -44.60 -25.24
CA GLN A 141 25.74 -45.95 -24.87
C GLN A 141 27.12 -46.19 -25.45
N PRO A 142 28.04 -46.83 -24.74
CA PRO A 142 29.30 -47.26 -25.29
C PRO A 142 29.10 -48.44 -26.23
N PRO A 143 29.92 -48.57 -27.29
CA PRO A 143 29.84 -49.70 -28.17
C PRO A 143 30.27 -50.99 -27.47
N GLY A 144 29.38 -51.98 -27.43
CA GLY A 144 29.67 -53.30 -26.96
C GLY A 144 30.65 -54.01 -27.89
N SER A 145 31.59 -54.71 -27.30
CA SER A 145 32.46 -55.69 -27.93
C SER A 145 31.68 -56.98 -28.15
#